data_78a5e3100ae6df2837d924a847d5dcb2
#
_entry.id   78a5e3100ae6df2837d924a847d5dcb2
#
_cell.length_a   1.000
_cell.length_b   1.000
_cell.length_c   1.000
_cell.angle_alpha   90.00
_cell.angle_beta   90.00
_cell.angle_gamma   90.00
#
_symmetry.space_group_name_H-M   'P 1'
#
loop_
_entity.id
_entity.type
_entity.pdbx_description
1 polymer ?
#
loop_
_entity_poly.entity_id
_entity_poly.type
_entity_poly.pdbx_seq_one_letter_code
_entity_poly.pdbx_strand_id
1 'polypeptide(L)'
;MRLLVSVVSASEARRALAGGADIIDVKDPSEGALGAPAPRVLSEVVQVVGGAAPVSVALGDLPDLPHTAALAARGAAACGARFVKVGLRGVVDLDRAVAMMSAVSDAVRPGGAVIAAAYADARALDPPAFPPAWLPALVQRTGIAGALVDTFVKDGCGLYGWLSESELTELVTGTRAAGGTFGVAGQLRLGALRRVDADIVGVRSAVCRDGDRGSQLEAELVAAAAAEVRGLALRSRICQPHRQTVSPG
;
A
#
# COMPACT_ATOMS: atom_id res chain seq x y z
N MET A 1 7.91 -11.20 -2.98
CA MET A 1 7.44 -9.92 -2.39
C MET A 1 7.48 -8.85 -3.46
N ARG A 2 6.46 -7.99 -3.59
CA ARG A 2 6.36 -6.87 -4.55
C ARG A 2 6.39 -5.54 -3.81
N LEU A 3 7.03 -4.53 -4.38
CA LEU A 3 7.07 -3.17 -3.85
C LEU A 3 5.89 -2.34 -4.39
N LEU A 4 5.01 -1.89 -3.51
CA LEU A 4 3.97 -0.93 -3.81
C LEU A 4 4.43 0.46 -3.33
N VAL A 5 4.41 1.44 -4.24
CA VAL A 5 4.78 2.83 -3.91
C VAL A 5 3.56 3.73 -4.03
N SER A 6 3.20 4.38 -2.90
CA SER A 6 2.09 5.34 -2.89
C SER A 6 2.54 6.68 -3.46
N VAL A 7 1.76 7.21 -4.41
CA VAL A 7 2.02 8.46 -5.13
C VAL A 7 0.81 9.39 -5.07
N VAL A 8 1.03 10.70 -5.19
CA VAL A 8 -0.02 11.73 -5.18
C VAL A 8 -0.14 12.46 -6.52
N SER A 9 0.71 12.13 -7.50
CA SER A 9 0.73 12.78 -8.81
C SER A 9 1.37 11.93 -9.90
N ALA A 10 1.11 12.29 -11.16
CA ALA A 10 1.77 11.70 -12.33
C ALA A 10 3.31 11.88 -12.30
N SER A 11 3.82 12.99 -11.76
CA SER A 11 5.26 13.22 -11.59
C SER A 11 5.88 12.21 -10.63
N GLU A 12 5.24 11.94 -9.50
CA GLU A 12 5.69 10.92 -8.55
C GLU A 12 5.60 9.51 -9.13
N ALA A 13 4.54 9.22 -9.91
CA ALA A 13 4.40 7.94 -10.58
C ALA A 13 5.58 7.64 -11.53
N ARG A 14 6.06 8.65 -12.30
CA ARG A 14 7.27 8.49 -13.14
C ARG A 14 8.51 8.15 -12.31
N ARG A 15 8.70 8.82 -11.17
CA ARG A 15 9.84 8.54 -10.27
C ARG A 15 9.74 7.15 -9.63
N ALA A 16 8.54 6.77 -9.20
CA ALA A 16 8.30 5.45 -8.63
C ALA A 16 8.61 4.33 -9.66
N LEU A 17 8.17 4.50 -10.91
CA LEU A 17 8.51 3.57 -12.00
C LEU A 17 10.01 3.53 -12.27
N ALA A 18 10.67 4.70 -12.37
CA ALA A 18 12.12 4.79 -12.61
C ALA A 18 12.92 4.11 -11.48
N GLY A 19 12.45 4.16 -10.24
CA GLY A 19 13.03 3.46 -9.10
C GLY A 19 12.69 1.98 -9.02
N GLY A 20 11.83 1.47 -9.89
CA GLY A 20 11.50 0.04 -9.97
C GLY A 20 10.38 -0.42 -9.05
N ALA A 21 9.39 0.44 -8.78
CA ALA A 21 8.15 0.04 -8.12
C ALA A 21 7.41 -1.03 -8.95
N ASP A 22 6.90 -2.06 -8.29
CA ASP A 22 6.12 -3.14 -8.93
C ASP A 22 4.62 -2.80 -9.03
N ILE A 23 4.14 -1.90 -8.18
CA ILE A 23 2.75 -1.43 -8.15
C ILE A 23 2.76 0.08 -7.86
N ILE A 24 2.06 0.86 -8.65
CA ILE A 24 1.84 2.30 -8.40
C ILE A 24 0.50 2.47 -7.69
N ASP A 25 0.53 3.08 -6.51
CA ASP A 25 -0.63 3.22 -5.64
C ASP A 25 -1.03 4.69 -5.51
N VAL A 26 -2.19 5.05 -6.05
CA VAL A 26 -2.64 6.45 -6.05
C VAL A 26 -3.48 6.71 -4.81
N LYS A 27 -3.09 7.71 -4.03
CA LYS A 27 -3.86 8.17 -2.85
C LYS A 27 -3.65 9.65 -2.58
N ASP A 28 -4.59 10.26 -1.85
CA ASP A 28 -4.46 11.61 -1.34
C ASP A 28 -4.34 11.60 0.20
N PRO A 29 -3.16 11.87 0.75
CA PRO A 29 -2.97 11.91 2.21
C PRO A 29 -3.75 13.01 2.94
N SER A 30 -4.27 14.03 2.24
CA SER A 30 -5.11 15.08 2.83
C SER A 30 -6.53 14.59 3.13
N GLU A 31 -6.99 13.53 2.41
CA GLU A 31 -8.28 12.88 2.58
C GLU A 31 -8.23 11.70 3.58
N GLY A 32 -7.09 11.45 4.23
CA GLY A 32 -6.91 10.39 5.22
C GLY A 32 -5.77 9.41 4.96
N ALA A 33 -5.70 8.36 5.77
CA ALA A 33 -4.64 7.36 5.66
C ALA A 33 -4.71 6.59 4.32
N LEU A 34 -5.92 6.29 3.86
CA LEU A 34 -6.25 5.70 2.56
C LEU A 34 -7.10 6.67 1.72
N GLY A 35 -6.87 7.98 1.84
CA GLY A 35 -7.66 9.01 1.17
C GLY A 35 -7.73 8.81 -0.35
N ALA A 36 -8.92 9.00 -0.90
CA ALA A 36 -9.16 8.84 -2.34
C ALA A 36 -8.58 10.01 -3.12
N PRO A 37 -7.86 9.78 -4.22
CA PRO A 37 -7.42 10.86 -5.09
C PRO A 37 -8.58 11.41 -5.93
N ALA A 38 -8.47 12.65 -6.39
CA ALA A 38 -9.38 13.16 -7.40
C ALA A 38 -9.31 12.28 -8.68
N PRO A 39 -10.45 11.99 -9.35
CA PRO A 39 -10.49 11.15 -10.55
C PRO A 39 -9.52 11.60 -11.65
N ARG A 40 -9.34 12.92 -11.80
CA ARG A 40 -8.37 13.49 -12.76
C ARG A 40 -6.94 13.05 -12.45
N VAL A 41 -6.53 13.07 -11.17
CA VAL A 41 -5.18 12.63 -10.75
C VAL A 41 -4.98 11.14 -11.04
N LEU A 42 -5.99 10.31 -10.74
CA LEU A 42 -5.94 8.89 -11.06
C LEU A 42 -5.76 8.65 -12.57
N SER A 43 -6.55 9.32 -13.41
CA SER A 43 -6.47 9.19 -14.88
C SER A 43 -5.10 9.63 -15.41
N GLU A 44 -4.55 10.75 -14.91
CA GLU A 44 -3.20 11.23 -15.27
C GLU A 44 -2.11 10.21 -14.88
N VAL A 45 -2.23 9.60 -13.70
CA VAL A 45 -1.28 8.54 -13.26
C VAL A 45 -1.40 7.30 -14.14
N VAL A 46 -2.61 6.82 -14.42
CA VAL A 46 -2.83 5.66 -15.29
C VAL A 46 -2.25 5.91 -16.68
N GLN A 47 -2.46 7.10 -17.24
CA GLN A 47 -1.90 7.48 -18.54
C GLN A 47 -0.36 7.47 -18.52
N VAL A 48 0.25 8.03 -17.49
CA VAL A 48 1.71 8.08 -17.37
C VAL A 48 2.32 6.70 -17.14
N VAL A 49 1.66 5.85 -16.36
CA VAL A 49 2.12 4.47 -16.12
C VAL A 49 2.05 3.64 -17.41
N GLY A 50 1.08 3.88 -18.28
CA GLY A 50 1.01 3.32 -19.63
C GLY A 50 1.09 1.79 -19.70
N GLY A 51 0.67 1.08 -18.65
CA GLY A 51 0.74 -0.38 -18.56
C GLY A 51 2.08 -0.95 -18.08
N ALA A 52 3.09 -0.11 -17.79
CA ALA A 52 4.40 -0.56 -17.27
C ALA A 52 4.31 -1.23 -15.89
N ALA A 53 3.29 -0.87 -15.10
CA ALA A 53 2.96 -1.49 -13.83
C ALA A 53 1.44 -1.43 -13.60
N PRO A 54 0.85 -2.32 -12.77
CA PRO A 54 -0.53 -2.17 -12.36
C PRO A 54 -0.71 -0.93 -11.49
N VAL A 55 -1.83 -0.21 -11.69
CA VAL A 55 -2.22 0.92 -10.86
C VAL A 55 -3.23 0.46 -9.82
N SER A 56 -2.92 0.74 -8.56
CA SER A 56 -3.80 0.61 -7.39
C SER A 56 -4.33 1.98 -7.00
N VAL A 57 -5.53 2.05 -6.44
CA VAL A 57 -6.09 3.29 -5.90
C VAL A 57 -6.76 3.06 -4.57
N ALA A 58 -6.58 3.99 -3.63
CA ALA A 58 -7.34 4.04 -2.40
C ALA A 58 -8.71 4.72 -2.64
N LEU A 59 -9.77 4.14 -2.09
CA LEU A 59 -11.14 4.69 -2.18
C LEU A 59 -11.56 5.44 -0.91
N GLY A 60 -10.68 5.53 0.07
CA GLY A 60 -10.99 6.09 1.38
C GLY A 60 -11.53 5.07 2.38
N ASP A 61 -11.82 5.57 3.56
CA ASP A 61 -12.59 4.87 4.57
C ASP A 61 -14.07 5.14 4.31
N LEU A 62 -14.80 4.09 3.93
CA LEU A 62 -16.22 4.17 3.58
C LEU A 62 -17.02 3.48 4.68
N PRO A 63 -17.46 4.21 5.72
CA PRO A 63 -18.08 3.62 6.88
C PRO A 63 -19.42 3.00 6.49
N ASP A 64 -19.44 1.66 6.37
CA ASP A 64 -20.61 0.83 6.18
C ASP A 64 -21.63 1.33 5.14
N LEU A 65 -21.13 1.81 4.01
CA LEU A 65 -21.88 2.32 2.86
C LEU A 65 -21.57 1.51 1.59
N PRO A 66 -22.05 0.24 1.49
CA PRO A 66 -21.64 -0.68 0.41
C PRO A 66 -21.93 -0.14 -1.00
N HIS A 67 -23.08 0.54 -1.19
CA HIS A 67 -23.42 1.08 -2.51
C HIS A 67 -22.61 2.33 -2.86
N THR A 68 -22.27 3.18 -1.89
CA THR A 68 -21.35 4.30 -2.11
C THR A 68 -19.94 3.80 -2.45
N ALA A 69 -19.48 2.77 -1.72
CA ALA A 69 -18.21 2.12 -2.01
C ALA A 69 -18.18 1.51 -3.43
N ALA A 70 -19.27 0.86 -3.85
CA ALA A 70 -19.42 0.29 -5.18
C ALA A 70 -19.39 1.36 -6.28
N LEU A 71 -20.05 2.51 -6.10
CA LEU A 71 -20.02 3.63 -7.03
C LEU A 71 -18.61 4.24 -7.14
N ALA A 72 -17.93 4.44 -6.01
CA ALA A 72 -16.55 4.90 -6.00
C ALA A 72 -15.59 3.93 -6.72
N ALA A 73 -15.75 2.63 -6.45
CA ALA A 73 -14.98 1.58 -7.11
C ALA A 73 -15.19 1.52 -8.62
N ARG A 74 -16.46 1.66 -9.05
CA ARG A 74 -16.81 1.74 -10.48
C ARG A 74 -16.16 2.93 -11.16
N GLY A 75 -16.19 4.10 -10.51
CA GLY A 75 -15.52 5.31 -11.00
C GLY A 75 -14.00 5.12 -11.13
N ALA A 76 -13.38 4.53 -10.12
CA ALA A 76 -11.94 4.22 -10.13
C ALA A 76 -11.55 3.22 -11.23
N ALA A 77 -12.36 2.17 -11.42
CA ALA A 77 -12.15 1.20 -12.50
C ALA A 77 -12.30 1.85 -13.89
N ALA A 78 -13.26 2.76 -14.06
CA ALA A 78 -13.45 3.53 -15.30
C ALA A 78 -12.27 4.45 -15.60
N CYS A 79 -11.56 4.95 -14.58
CA CYS A 79 -10.31 5.68 -14.74
C CYS A 79 -9.10 4.78 -15.08
N GLY A 80 -9.26 3.45 -15.10
CA GLY A 80 -8.21 2.49 -15.46
C GLY A 80 -7.46 1.87 -14.28
N ALA A 81 -7.94 2.01 -13.04
CA ALA A 81 -7.34 1.33 -11.90
C ALA A 81 -7.51 -0.20 -12.01
N ARG A 82 -6.41 -0.94 -11.80
CA ARG A 82 -6.41 -2.41 -11.78
C ARG A 82 -6.82 -2.94 -10.40
N PHE A 83 -6.41 -2.25 -9.34
CA PHE A 83 -6.75 -2.59 -7.96
C PHE A 83 -7.45 -1.44 -7.28
N VAL A 84 -8.52 -1.73 -6.54
CA VAL A 84 -9.18 -0.77 -5.65
C VAL A 84 -8.99 -1.22 -4.21
N LYS A 85 -8.57 -0.30 -3.34
CA LYS A 85 -8.42 -0.56 -1.91
C LYS A 85 -9.51 0.16 -1.14
N VAL A 86 -10.21 -0.56 -0.27
CA VAL A 86 -11.28 -0.04 0.57
C VAL A 86 -10.82 -0.09 2.02
N GLY A 87 -10.78 1.08 2.68
CA GLY A 87 -10.54 1.17 4.11
C GLY A 87 -11.77 0.72 4.91
N LEU A 88 -11.54 -0.06 5.94
CA LEU A 88 -12.60 -0.66 6.77
C LEU A 88 -12.79 0.09 8.11
N ARG A 89 -12.36 1.35 8.20
CA ARG A 89 -12.68 2.18 9.36
C ARG A 89 -14.16 2.50 9.36
N GLY A 90 -14.84 2.27 10.51
CA GLY A 90 -16.30 2.46 10.63
C GLY A 90 -17.13 1.25 10.20
N VAL A 91 -16.51 0.15 9.76
CA VAL A 91 -17.14 -1.16 9.60
C VAL A 91 -16.92 -1.95 10.90
N VAL A 92 -17.99 -2.39 11.55
CA VAL A 92 -17.93 -2.89 12.93
C VAL A 92 -18.02 -4.40 13.06
N ASP A 93 -18.43 -5.10 12.00
CA ASP A 93 -18.55 -6.56 12.00
C ASP A 93 -18.19 -7.19 10.65
N LEU A 94 -17.98 -8.51 10.66
CA LEU A 94 -17.55 -9.25 9.49
C LEU A 94 -18.64 -9.35 8.41
N ASP A 95 -19.91 -9.45 8.77
CA ASP A 95 -21.01 -9.60 7.79
C ASP A 95 -21.18 -8.31 6.99
N ARG A 96 -21.06 -7.17 7.65
CA ARG A 96 -21.10 -5.87 6.98
C ARG A 96 -19.88 -5.64 6.09
N ALA A 97 -18.69 -6.07 6.54
CA ALA A 97 -17.51 -6.07 5.69
C ALA A 97 -17.68 -6.96 4.45
N VAL A 98 -18.27 -8.15 4.60
CA VAL A 98 -18.60 -9.06 3.48
C VAL A 98 -19.55 -8.38 2.52
N ALA A 99 -20.64 -7.78 2.99
CA ALA A 99 -21.61 -7.07 2.15
C ALA A 99 -20.93 -5.94 1.36
N MET A 100 -20.08 -5.14 2.00
CA MET A 100 -19.35 -4.05 1.36
C MET A 100 -18.38 -4.58 0.30
N MET A 101 -17.54 -5.56 0.63
CA MET A 101 -16.54 -6.10 -0.31
C MET A 101 -17.19 -6.80 -1.49
N SER A 102 -18.33 -7.47 -1.29
CA SER A 102 -19.12 -8.08 -2.37
C SER A 102 -19.65 -7.02 -3.34
N ALA A 103 -20.28 -5.97 -2.83
CA ALA A 103 -20.80 -4.87 -3.65
C ALA A 103 -19.69 -4.19 -4.47
N VAL A 104 -18.52 -3.94 -3.84
CA VAL A 104 -17.34 -3.38 -4.52
C VAL A 104 -16.81 -4.34 -5.59
N SER A 105 -16.71 -5.64 -5.27
CA SER A 105 -16.23 -6.65 -6.22
C SER A 105 -17.12 -6.73 -7.47
N ASP A 106 -18.43 -6.70 -7.29
CA ASP A 106 -19.37 -6.71 -8.42
C ASP A 106 -19.24 -5.44 -9.29
N ALA A 107 -18.99 -4.29 -8.66
CA ALA A 107 -18.86 -3.02 -9.36
C ALA A 107 -17.62 -2.92 -10.25
N VAL A 108 -16.51 -3.59 -9.89
CA VAL A 108 -15.25 -3.52 -10.64
C VAL A 108 -15.06 -4.64 -11.67
N ARG A 109 -15.98 -5.62 -11.72
CA ARG A 109 -15.92 -6.71 -12.73
C ARG A 109 -16.42 -6.25 -14.11
N PRO A 110 -15.89 -6.85 -15.22
CA PRO A 110 -14.69 -7.68 -15.28
C PRO A 110 -13.44 -6.80 -15.30
N GLY A 111 -12.37 -7.30 -14.73
CA GLY A 111 -11.02 -6.71 -14.91
C GLY A 111 -10.44 -5.98 -13.70
N GLY A 112 -11.24 -5.47 -12.77
CA GLY A 112 -10.77 -4.90 -11.51
C GLY A 112 -10.59 -5.96 -10.41
N ALA A 113 -9.76 -5.65 -9.42
CA ALA A 113 -9.53 -6.49 -8.25
C ALA A 113 -9.65 -5.68 -6.96
N VAL A 114 -10.20 -6.27 -5.90
CA VAL A 114 -10.50 -5.60 -4.63
C VAL A 114 -9.52 -6.04 -3.56
N ILE A 115 -9.01 -5.06 -2.80
CA ILE A 115 -8.17 -5.25 -1.62
C ILE A 115 -8.88 -4.62 -0.42
N ALA A 116 -9.16 -5.40 0.59
CA ALA A 116 -9.66 -4.91 1.87
C ALA A 116 -8.49 -4.37 2.70
N ALA A 117 -8.61 -3.16 3.25
CA ALA A 117 -7.57 -2.57 4.09
C ALA A 117 -8.06 -2.34 5.52
N ALA A 118 -7.38 -2.94 6.49
CA ALA A 118 -7.58 -2.71 7.91
C ALA A 118 -6.39 -1.96 8.52
N TYR A 119 -6.56 -1.48 9.74
CA TYR A 119 -5.53 -0.71 10.43
C TYR A 119 -4.95 -1.47 11.61
N ALA A 120 -3.62 -1.48 11.72
CA ALA A 120 -2.90 -2.12 12.81
C ALA A 120 -3.27 -1.53 14.17
N ASP A 121 -3.51 -0.23 14.22
CA ASP A 121 -3.94 0.56 15.37
C ASP A 121 -5.47 0.57 15.58
N ALA A 122 -6.22 -0.34 14.93
CA ALA A 122 -7.68 -0.38 14.95
C ALA A 122 -8.30 -0.33 16.36
N ARG A 123 -7.66 -0.98 17.35
CA ARG A 123 -8.14 -1.03 18.73
C ARG A 123 -7.98 0.30 19.48
N ALA A 124 -7.06 1.15 19.03
CA ALA A 124 -6.78 2.46 19.63
C ALA A 124 -7.59 3.59 18.99
N LEU A 125 -8.35 3.31 17.94
CA LEU A 125 -9.19 4.29 17.24
C LEU A 125 -10.54 4.45 17.97
N ASP A 126 -11.08 5.66 17.90
CA ASP A 126 -12.43 5.99 18.40
C ASP A 126 -13.26 6.54 17.23
N PRO A 127 -14.39 5.87 16.86
CA PRO A 127 -14.73 4.51 17.27
C PRO A 127 -13.70 3.47 16.77
N PRO A 128 -13.63 2.28 17.40
CA PRO A 128 -12.76 1.20 16.96
C PRO A 128 -13.01 0.84 15.49
N ALA A 129 -11.93 0.50 14.77
CA ALA A 129 -12.01 0.06 13.40
C ALA A 129 -12.10 -1.47 13.27
N PHE A 130 -12.33 -1.97 12.06
CA PHE A 130 -12.37 -3.40 11.72
C PHE A 130 -11.07 -4.10 12.16
N PRO A 131 -11.15 -5.16 12.98
CA PRO A 131 -9.97 -5.86 13.48
C PRO A 131 -9.18 -6.53 12.34
N PRO A 132 -7.86 -6.30 12.22
CA PRO A 132 -7.02 -6.96 11.20
C PRO A 132 -7.13 -8.49 11.23
N ALA A 133 -7.31 -9.10 12.40
CA ALA A 133 -7.46 -10.54 12.58
C ALA A 133 -8.63 -11.16 11.78
N TRP A 134 -9.60 -10.36 11.35
CA TRP A 134 -10.74 -10.83 10.56
C TRP A 134 -10.50 -10.79 9.04
N LEU A 135 -9.38 -10.20 8.58
CA LEU A 135 -9.07 -10.11 7.14
C LEU A 135 -9.00 -11.46 6.43
N PRO A 136 -8.37 -12.53 6.97
CA PRO A 136 -8.37 -13.85 6.33
C PRO A 136 -9.79 -14.40 6.12
N ALA A 137 -10.66 -14.29 7.13
CA ALA A 137 -12.05 -14.74 7.03
C ALA A 137 -12.86 -13.90 6.02
N LEU A 138 -12.60 -12.59 5.95
CA LEU A 138 -13.21 -11.71 4.96
C LEU A 138 -12.83 -12.13 3.53
N VAL A 139 -11.53 -12.37 3.27
CA VAL A 139 -11.04 -12.84 1.97
C VAL A 139 -11.67 -14.19 1.61
N GLN A 140 -11.71 -15.13 2.55
CA GLN A 140 -12.32 -16.45 2.34
C GLN A 140 -13.80 -16.36 1.96
N ARG A 141 -14.57 -15.50 2.64
CA ARG A 141 -16.01 -15.36 2.41
C ARG A 141 -16.39 -14.63 1.14
N THR A 142 -15.52 -13.73 0.66
CA THR A 142 -15.82 -12.85 -0.48
C THR A 142 -15.08 -13.23 -1.77
N GLY A 143 -13.99 -13.97 -1.67
CA GLY A 143 -13.12 -14.28 -2.82
C GLY A 143 -12.47 -13.04 -3.45
N ILE A 144 -12.31 -11.93 -2.71
CA ILE A 144 -11.58 -10.75 -3.17
C ILE A 144 -10.09 -11.06 -3.34
N ALA A 145 -9.37 -10.22 -4.10
CA ALA A 145 -7.98 -10.49 -4.47
C ALA A 145 -7.01 -10.50 -3.28
N GLY A 146 -7.37 -9.91 -2.16
CA GLY A 146 -6.55 -9.96 -0.97
C GLY A 146 -6.88 -8.89 0.06
N ALA A 147 -5.96 -8.74 1.00
CA ALA A 147 -6.06 -7.81 2.11
C ALA A 147 -4.75 -7.07 2.34
N LEU A 148 -4.83 -5.97 3.07
CA LEU A 148 -3.68 -5.14 3.44
C LEU A 148 -3.87 -4.61 4.86
N VAL A 149 -2.79 -4.53 5.63
CA VAL A 149 -2.75 -3.79 6.89
C VAL A 149 -1.88 -2.55 6.75
N ASP A 150 -2.40 -1.40 7.21
CA ASP A 150 -1.69 -0.11 7.30
C ASP A 150 -1.81 0.41 8.75
N THR A 151 -1.29 1.56 9.10
CA THR A 151 -1.62 2.31 10.30
C THR A 151 -2.53 3.48 9.93
N PHE A 152 -3.52 3.79 10.78
CA PHE A 152 -4.35 4.99 10.58
C PHE A 152 -3.62 6.23 11.07
N VAL A 153 -3.16 6.20 12.34
CA VAL A 153 -2.38 7.30 12.93
C VAL A 153 -0.94 7.24 12.41
N LYS A 154 -0.40 8.41 12.07
CA LYS A 154 0.96 8.56 11.53
C LYS A 154 1.85 9.31 12.52
N ASP A 155 2.01 8.71 13.70
CA ASP A 155 2.73 9.25 14.87
C ASP A 155 4.20 8.78 14.97
N GLY A 156 4.66 7.98 14.02
CA GLY A 156 6.01 7.41 14.03
C GLY A 156 6.12 6.01 14.67
N CYS A 157 5.07 5.51 15.34
CA CYS A 157 5.04 4.19 15.92
C CYS A 157 5.17 3.09 14.84
N GLY A 158 4.47 3.28 13.71
CA GLY A 158 4.51 2.39 12.56
C GLY A 158 3.88 1.00 12.81
N LEU A 159 3.86 0.18 11.75
CA LEU A 159 3.21 -1.14 11.77
C LEU A 159 3.70 -2.04 12.90
N TYR A 160 5.01 -2.15 13.07
CA TYR A 160 5.65 -3.04 14.03
C TYR A 160 5.55 -2.58 15.50
N GLY A 161 5.04 -1.38 15.73
CA GLY A 161 4.67 -0.92 17.07
C GLY A 161 3.27 -1.38 17.50
N TRP A 162 2.43 -1.77 16.54
CA TRP A 162 1.05 -2.18 16.77
C TRP A 162 0.82 -3.68 16.64
N LEU A 163 1.53 -4.33 15.71
CA LEU A 163 1.43 -5.77 15.45
C LEU A 163 2.81 -6.41 15.52
N SER A 164 2.90 -7.53 16.22
CA SER A 164 4.09 -8.38 16.26
C SER A 164 4.32 -9.08 14.91
N GLU A 165 5.53 -9.55 14.68
CA GLU A 165 5.86 -10.36 13.49
C GLU A 165 5.06 -11.66 13.44
N SER A 166 4.71 -12.25 14.61
CA SER A 166 3.86 -13.44 14.68
C SER A 166 2.44 -13.14 14.19
N GLU A 167 1.80 -12.08 14.72
CA GLU A 167 0.46 -11.68 14.29
C GLU A 167 0.42 -11.37 12.79
N LEU A 168 1.44 -10.67 12.28
CA LEU A 168 1.53 -10.40 10.84
C LEU A 168 1.72 -11.68 10.01
N THR A 169 2.52 -12.64 10.50
CA THR A 169 2.72 -13.94 9.84
C THR A 169 1.43 -14.76 9.81
N GLU A 170 0.64 -14.72 10.87
CA GLU A 170 -0.69 -15.36 10.92
C GLU A 170 -1.64 -14.74 9.89
N LEU A 171 -1.67 -13.41 9.77
CA LEU A 171 -2.47 -12.70 8.76
C LEU A 171 -2.07 -13.07 7.33
N VAL A 172 -0.75 -13.10 7.05
CA VAL A 172 -0.21 -13.53 5.75
C VAL A 172 -0.63 -14.96 5.44
N THR A 173 -0.37 -15.88 6.35
CA THR A 173 -0.64 -17.31 6.17
C THR A 173 -2.14 -17.57 6.00
N GLY A 174 -2.97 -16.98 6.85
CA GLY A 174 -4.42 -17.13 6.79
C GLY A 174 -5.01 -16.56 5.50
N THR A 175 -4.52 -15.40 5.04
CA THR A 175 -4.99 -14.79 3.78
C THR A 175 -4.56 -15.60 2.57
N ARG A 176 -3.32 -16.12 2.56
CA ARG A 176 -2.85 -17.02 1.49
C ARG A 176 -3.66 -18.31 1.47
N ALA A 177 -3.98 -18.90 2.62
CA ALA A 177 -4.83 -20.09 2.72
C ALA A 177 -6.26 -19.85 2.20
N ALA A 178 -6.77 -18.60 2.34
CA ALA A 178 -8.04 -18.15 1.77
C ALA A 178 -7.97 -17.85 0.26
N GLY A 179 -6.82 -18.05 -0.40
CA GLY A 179 -6.62 -17.81 -1.83
C GLY A 179 -6.31 -16.34 -2.19
N GLY A 180 -6.10 -15.47 -1.20
CA GLY A 180 -5.79 -14.07 -1.42
C GLY A 180 -4.29 -13.73 -1.26
N THR A 181 -3.92 -12.50 -1.63
CA THR A 181 -2.60 -11.93 -1.36
C THR A 181 -2.66 -11.02 -0.14
N PHE A 182 -1.57 -10.92 0.63
CA PHE A 182 -1.50 -10.05 1.80
C PHE A 182 -0.43 -8.97 1.65
N GLY A 183 -0.82 -7.72 1.90
CA GLY A 183 0.05 -6.57 1.89
C GLY A 183 0.30 -6.01 3.29
N VAL A 184 1.49 -5.46 3.51
CA VAL A 184 1.85 -4.72 4.72
C VAL A 184 2.27 -3.30 4.36
N ALA A 185 1.78 -2.33 5.12
CA ALA A 185 2.14 -0.92 5.05
C ALA A 185 2.09 -0.31 6.46
N GLY A 186 2.29 0.98 6.59
CA GLY A 186 2.21 1.67 7.88
C GLY A 186 3.56 2.13 8.39
N GLN A 187 4.03 3.26 7.84
CA GLN A 187 5.27 3.94 8.23
C GLN A 187 6.51 3.00 8.26
N LEU A 188 6.54 2.03 7.35
CA LEU A 188 7.68 1.14 7.18
C LEU A 188 8.92 1.95 6.76
N ARG A 189 10.08 1.57 7.28
CA ARG A 189 11.37 2.21 7.00
C ARG A 189 12.27 1.28 6.19
N LEU A 190 13.17 1.84 5.41
CA LEU A 190 14.27 1.08 4.80
C LEU A 190 15.05 0.33 5.89
N GLY A 191 15.47 -0.90 5.60
CA GLY A 191 16.09 -1.82 6.55
C GLY A 191 15.09 -2.71 7.33
N ALA A 192 13.77 -2.44 7.18
CA ALA A 192 12.71 -3.20 7.86
C ALA A 192 11.61 -3.73 6.93
N LEU A 193 11.77 -3.60 5.60
CA LEU A 193 10.72 -3.94 4.64
C LEU A 193 10.47 -5.46 4.54
N ARG A 194 11.44 -6.29 4.94
CA ARG A 194 11.38 -7.75 4.86
C ARG A 194 11.26 -8.46 6.21
N ARG A 195 10.88 -7.73 7.26
CA ARG A 195 10.69 -8.36 8.59
C ARG A 195 9.60 -9.42 8.61
N VAL A 196 8.62 -9.32 7.70
CA VAL A 196 7.56 -10.31 7.49
C VAL A 196 7.53 -10.70 6.02
N ASP A 197 7.32 -11.99 5.72
CA ASP A 197 7.22 -12.51 4.36
C ASP A 197 5.82 -12.25 3.77
N ALA A 198 5.47 -10.97 3.59
CA ALA A 198 4.25 -10.56 2.92
C ALA A 198 4.38 -10.64 1.39
N ASP A 199 3.25 -10.69 0.67
CA ASP A 199 3.23 -10.69 -0.80
C ASP A 199 3.55 -9.30 -1.36
N ILE A 200 3.10 -8.25 -0.65
CA ILE A 200 3.24 -6.85 -1.04
C ILE A 200 3.73 -6.04 0.16
N VAL A 201 4.68 -5.15 -0.08
CA VAL A 201 5.12 -4.13 0.89
C VAL A 201 4.81 -2.76 0.32
N GLY A 202 4.00 -1.99 1.05
CA GLY A 202 3.59 -0.64 0.68
C GLY A 202 4.41 0.42 1.41
N VAL A 203 4.98 1.37 0.66
CA VAL A 203 5.76 2.47 1.20
C VAL A 203 5.29 3.83 0.67
N ARG A 204 5.44 4.86 1.51
CA ARG A 204 5.35 6.28 1.15
C ARG A 204 6.51 7.04 1.78
N SER A 205 6.50 7.23 3.09
CA SER A 205 7.51 8.03 3.81
C SER A 205 8.93 7.54 3.53
N ALA A 206 9.18 6.23 3.53
CA ALA A 206 10.50 5.65 3.31
C ALA A 206 11.14 6.01 1.95
N VAL A 207 10.34 6.46 0.98
CA VAL A 207 10.79 6.82 -0.38
C VAL A 207 10.59 8.30 -0.69
N CYS A 208 10.22 9.10 0.31
CA CYS A 208 10.15 10.56 0.23
C CYS A 208 11.37 11.18 0.91
N ARG A 209 11.72 12.39 0.47
CA ARG A 209 12.81 13.18 1.04
C ARG A 209 12.62 13.32 2.56
N ASP A 210 13.71 13.13 3.31
CA ASP A 210 13.77 13.22 4.78
C ASP A 210 12.78 12.30 5.53
N GLY A 211 12.21 11.30 4.84
CA GLY A 211 11.20 10.41 5.42
C GLY A 211 9.84 11.07 5.64
N ASP A 212 9.65 12.29 5.15
CA ASP A 212 8.40 13.02 5.27
C ASP A 212 7.43 12.66 4.13
N ARG A 213 6.26 12.13 4.49
CA ARG A 213 5.23 11.71 3.53
C ARG A 213 4.65 12.84 2.69
N GLY A 214 4.78 14.10 3.14
CA GLY A 214 4.39 15.31 2.43
C GLY A 214 5.45 15.80 1.44
N SER A 215 6.69 15.36 1.62
CA SER A 215 7.81 15.72 0.76
C SER A 215 7.83 14.95 -0.55
N GLN A 216 8.69 15.40 -1.47
CA GLN A 216 8.85 14.83 -2.79
C GLN A 216 9.39 13.40 -2.74
N LEU A 217 8.76 12.49 -3.51
CA LEU A 217 9.25 11.14 -3.74
C LEU A 217 10.55 11.16 -4.56
N GLU A 218 11.53 10.35 -4.18
CA GLU A 218 12.85 10.24 -4.81
C GLU A 218 13.06 8.86 -5.44
N ALA A 219 13.45 8.82 -6.71
CA ALA A 219 13.63 7.56 -7.45
C ALA A 219 14.74 6.69 -6.85
N GLU A 220 15.77 7.29 -6.31
CA GLU A 220 16.90 6.61 -5.66
C GLU A 220 16.45 5.88 -4.39
N LEU A 221 15.57 6.49 -3.59
CA LEU A 221 14.98 5.86 -2.41
C LEU A 221 14.03 4.73 -2.80
N VAL A 222 13.27 4.88 -3.89
CA VAL A 222 12.46 3.78 -4.44
C VAL A 222 13.36 2.64 -4.90
N ALA A 223 14.49 2.92 -5.56
CA ALA A 223 15.44 1.90 -5.99
C ALA A 223 16.06 1.15 -4.80
N ALA A 224 16.36 1.87 -3.72
CA ALA A 224 16.83 1.26 -2.48
C ALA A 224 15.77 0.32 -1.86
N ALA A 225 14.51 0.77 -1.79
CA ALA A 225 13.39 -0.04 -1.32
C ALA A 225 13.17 -1.28 -2.22
N ALA A 226 13.24 -1.12 -3.54
CA ALA A 226 13.11 -2.21 -4.49
C ALA A 226 14.23 -3.25 -4.36
N ALA A 227 15.47 -2.81 -4.15
CA ALA A 227 16.60 -3.69 -3.90
C ALA A 227 16.42 -4.49 -2.61
N GLU A 228 15.99 -3.84 -1.52
CA GLU A 228 15.71 -4.51 -0.25
C GLU A 228 14.61 -5.56 -0.40
N VAL A 229 13.46 -5.18 -1.01
CA VAL A 229 12.31 -6.09 -1.21
C VAL A 229 12.69 -7.31 -2.05
N ARG A 230 13.57 -7.16 -3.04
CA ARG A 230 14.09 -8.25 -3.88
C ARG A 230 15.24 -9.05 -3.26
N GLY A 231 15.71 -8.66 -2.06
CA GLY A 231 16.83 -9.32 -1.40
C GLY A 231 18.17 -9.09 -2.09
N LEU A 232 18.30 -8.01 -2.87
CA LEU A 232 19.55 -7.60 -3.49
C LEU A 232 20.36 -6.79 -2.48
N ALA A 233 21.64 -7.16 -2.29
CA ALA A 233 22.55 -6.35 -1.48
C ALA A 233 22.69 -4.96 -2.12
N LEU A 234 22.41 -3.91 -1.36
CA LEU A 234 22.76 -2.55 -1.75
C LEU A 234 24.27 -2.51 -2.01
N ARG A 235 24.68 -2.32 -3.26
CA ARG A 235 26.07 -1.99 -3.56
C ARG A 235 26.35 -0.63 -2.94
N SER A 236 26.92 -0.62 -1.75
CA SER A 236 27.46 0.58 -1.14
C SER A 236 28.44 1.19 -2.13
N ARG A 237 28.13 2.36 -2.67
CA ARG A 237 29.14 3.25 -3.26
C ARG A 237 29.97 3.76 -2.08
N ILE A 238 30.87 2.92 -1.59
CA ILE A 238 31.92 3.36 -0.69
C ILE A 238 32.77 4.30 -1.53
N CYS A 239 32.75 5.56 -1.14
CA CYS A 239 33.67 6.59 -1.57
C CYS A 239 35.10 6.04 -1.47
N GLN A 240 35.77 5.85 -2.60
CA GLN A 240 37.19 5.54 -2.55
C GLN A 240 37.90 6.77 -1.99
N PRO A 241 38.70 6.65 -0.91
CA PRO A 241 39.50 7.76 -0.47
C PRO A 241 40.55 8.09 -1.56
N HIS A 242 40.60 9.36 -1.95
CA HIS A 242 41.63 9.90 -2.80
C HIS A 242 43.02 9.49 -2.26
N ARG A 243 43.71 8.60 -2.96
CA ARG A 243 45.14 8.39 -2.75
C ARG A 243 45.84 9.66 -3.23
N GLN A 244 46.26 10.49 -2.29
CA GLN A 244 47.27 11.50 -2.55
C GLN A 244 48.55 10.78 -2.89
N THR A 245 49.00 10.88 -4.12
CA THR A 245 50.33 10.52 -4.56
C THR A 245 51.31 11.56 -4.00
N VAL A 246 52.01 11.19 -2.95
CA VAL A 246 53.22 11.91 -2.50
C VAL A 246 54.34 11.48 -3.42
N SER A 247 54.85 12.40 -4.23
CA SER A 247 56.13 12.22 -4.97
C SER A 247 57.29 12.40 -4.02
N PRO A 248 58.28 11.50 -4.04
CA PRO A 248 59.50 11.75 -3.31
C PRO A 248 60.40 12.72 -4.09
N GLY A 249 60.81 13.79 -3.44
CA GLY A 249 61.92 14.64 -3.84
C GLY A 249 63.24 14.11 -3.33
#